data_3971a3cd5bd32949511d54db3481b67f
#
_entry.id   3971a3cd5bd32949511d54db3481b67f
#
_cell.length_a   1.000
_cell.length_b   1.000
_cell.length_c   1.000
_cell.angle_alpha   90.00
_cell.angle_beta   90.00
_cell.angle_gamma   90.00
#
_symmetry.space_group_name_H-M   'P 1'
#
loop_
_entity.id
_entity.type
_entity.pdbx_description
1 polymer ?
#
loop_
_entity_poly.entity_id
_entity_poly.type
_entity_poly.pdbx_seq_one_letter_code
_entity_poly.pdbx_strand_id
1 'polypeptide(L)'
;MKLVVDTSAIIAVLLGEQGRDRIVEAAEGADLIAPASLHWEIGNAFSAMFKRGRLPAATAIEATNRYQEIPIQFVEVGLEESIQLSDEFGLYAYDAYMLVAARRHRAPLLTLDGGLQDAARNAGIDLIDLD
;
A
#
# COMPACT_ATOMS: atom_id res chain seq x y z
N MET A 1 8.63 -14.38 5.22
CA MET A 1 9.10 -13.31 4.32
C MET A 1 8.29 -12.06 4.58
N LYS A 2 8.97 -10.93 4.73
CA LYS A 2 8.29 -9.63 4.88
C LYS A 2 7.85 -9.12 3.51
N LEU A 3 6.69 -8.45 3.48
CA LEU A 3 6.10 -7.93 2.27
C LEU A 3 5.45 -6.58 2.58
N VAL A 4 5.86 -5.53 1.87
CA VAL A 4 5.24 -4.21 2.02
C VAL A 4 3.97 -4.16 1.17
N VAL A 5 2.85 -3.81 1.79
CA VAL A 5 1.57 -3.66 1.09
C VAL A 5 1.16 -2.19 1.06
N ASP A 6 0.67 -1.74 -0.07
CA ASP A 6 0.20 -0.36 -0.20
C ASP A 6 -1.32 -0.27 -0.18
N THR A 7 -1.81 0.95 -0.20
CA THR A 7 -3.25 1.24 -0.16
C THR A 7 -4.00 0.59 -1.31
N SER A 8 -3.46 0.62 -2.53
CA SER A 8 -4.14 0.08 -3.71
C SER A 8 -4.39 -1.42 -3.58
N ALA A 9 -3.41 -2.16 -3.07
CA ALA A 9 -3.54 -3.61 -2.87
C ALA A 9 -4.57 -3.93 -1.79
N ILE A 10 -4.54 -3.22 -0.68
CA ILE A 10 -5.49 -3.43 0.42
C ILE A 10 -6.93 -3.13 -0.03
N ILE A 11 -7.14 -2.00 -0.70
CA ILE A 11 -8.48 -1.61 -1.19
C ILE A 11 -9.01 -2.66 -2.17
N ALA A 12 -8.17 -3.14 -3.09
CA ALA A 12 -8.59 -4.17 -4.05
C ALA A 12 -9.08 -5.44 -3.35
N VAL A 13 -8.40 -5.85 -2.28
CA VAL A 13 -8.82 -7.02 -1.50
C VAL A 13 -10.12 -6.76 -0.77
N LEU A 14 -10.23 -5.60 -0.10
CA LEU A 14 -11.40 -5.27 0.70
C LEU A 14 -12.67 -5.11 -0.13
N LEU A 15 -12.56 -4.57 -1.34
CA LEU A 15 -13.70 -4.32 -2.22
C LEU A 15 -13.92 -5.40 -3.27
N GLY A 16 -13.10 -6.45 -3.29
CA GLY A 16 -13.22 -7.52 -4.26
C GLY A 16 -12.95 -7.07 -5.69
N GLU A 17 -12.00 -6.16 -5.87
CA GLU A 17 -11.66 -5.64 -7.19
C GLU A 17 -10.83 -6.64 -8.00
N GLN A 18 -10.64 -6.34 -9.29
CA GLN A 18 -9.82 -7.15 -10.17
C GLN A 18 -8.41 -7.31 -9.59
N GLY A 19 -7.89 -8.53 -9.62
CA GLY A 19 -6.57 -8.82 -9.07
C GLY A 19 -6.58 -9.27 -7.61
N ARG A 20 -7.73 -9.22 -6.93
CA ARG A 20 -7.85 -9.61 -5.53
C ARG A 20 -7.26 -10.99 -5.25
N ASP A 21 -7.61 -11.98 -6.04
CA ASP A 21 -7.19 -13.36 -5.79
C ASP A 21 -5.67 -13.52 -5.91
N ARG A 22 -5.05 -12.81 -6.85
CA ARG A 22 -3.59 -12.83 -7.02
C ARG A 22 -2.88 -12.14 -5.86
N ILE A 23 -3.46 -11.06 -5.36
CA ILE A 23 -2.92 -10.36 -4.20
C ILE A 23 -2.97 -11.25 -2.97
N VAL A 24 -4.11 -11.88 -2.72
CA VAL A 24 -4.29 -12.79 -1.59
C VAL A 24 -3.30 -13.95 -1.68
N GLU A 25 -3.16 -14.54 -2.87
CA GLU A 25 -2.20 -15.63 -3.10
C GLU A 25 -0.76 -15.17 -2.85
N ALA A 26 -0.38 -14.01 -3.36
CA ALA A 26 0.97 -13.46 -3.16
C ALA A 26 1.27 -13.15 -1.69
N ALA A 27 0.27 -12.74 -0.94
CA ALA A 27 0.41 -12.39 0.47
C ALA A 27 0.36 -13.60 1.40
N GLU A 28 -0.05 -14.76 0.89
CA GLU A 28 -0.22 -15.96 1.72
C GLU A 28 1.12 -16.38 2.33
N GLY A 29 1.12 -16.53 3.66
CA GLY A 29 2.33 -16.91 4.39
C GLY A 29 3.36 -15.80 4.57
N ALA A 30 3.10 -14.59 4.07
CA ALA A 30 4.01 -13.46 4.25
C ALA A 30 3.69 -12.67 5.52
N ASP A 31 4.72 -12.03 6.06
CA ASP A 31 4.56 -11.06 7.14
C ASP A 31 4.31 -9.69 6.51
N LEU A 32 3.09 -9.22 6.60
CA LEU A 32 2.71 -7.94 5.99
C LEU A 32 3.20 -6.77 6.83
N ILE A 33 3.88 -5.83 6.18
CA ILE A 33 4.35 -4.61 6.81
C ILE A 33 3.92 -3.41 5.98
N ALA A 34 3.81 -2.26 6.62
CA ALA A 34 3.52 -1.01 5.94
C ALA A 34 3.92 0.17 6.82
N PRO A 35 4.23 1.33 6.25
CA PRO A 35 4.36 2.52 7.07
C PRO A 35 3.01 2.89 7.70
N ALA A 36 3.04 3.53 8.85
CA ALA A 36 1.82 3.91 9.58
C ALA A 36 0.90 4.82 8.75
N SER A 37 1.43 5.52 7.77
CA SER A 37 0.66 6.34 6.84
C SER A 37 -0.40 5.54 6.06
N LEU A 38 -0.19 4.23 5.88
CA LEU A 38 -1.18 3.37 5.21
C LEU A 38 -2.56 3.53 5.82
N HIS A 39 -2.63 3.60 7.14
CA HIS A 39 -3.89 3.72 7.87
C HIS A 39 -4.68 4.96 7.44
N TRP A 40 -4.00 6.09 7.34
CA TRP A 40 -4.61 7.36 6.97
C TRP A 40 -4.91 7.45 5.47
N GLU A 41 -4.08 6.82 4.65
CA GLU A 41 -4.31 6.73 3.21
C GLU A 41 -5.56 5.92 2.89
N ILE A 42 -5.81 4.83 3.63
CA ILE A 42 -7.02 4.03 3.46
C ILE A 42 -8.26 4.87 3.76
N GLY A 43 -8.24 5.61 4.86
CA GLY A 43 -9.34 6.51 5.19
C GLY A 43 -9.57 7.56 4.12
N ASN A 44 -8.50 8.15 3.62
CA ASN A 44 -8.58 9.15 2.56
C ASN A 44 -9.14 8.55 1.26
N ALA A 45 -8.70 7.34 0.90
CA ALA A 45 -9.19 6.67 -0.31
C ALA A 45 -10.69 6.38 -0.23
N PHE A 46 -11.16 5.87 0.89
CA PHE A 46 -12.58 5.60 1.07
C PHE A 46 -13.41 6.89 1.06
N SER A 47 -12.95 7.94 1.73
CA SER A 47 -13.67 9.21 1.71
C SER A 47 -13.79 9.80 0.31
N ALA A 48 -12.74 9.68 -0.51
CA ALA A 48 -12.79 10.10 -1.90
C ALA A 48 -13.80 9.29 -2.71
N MET A 49 -13.90 7.99 -2.46
CA MET A 49 -14.85 7.13 -3.17
C MET A 49 -16.29 7.49 -2.87
N PHE A 50 -16.65 7.64 -1.59
CA PHE A 50 -18.06 7.93 -1.29
C PHE A 50 -18.43 9.38 -1.66
N LYS A 51 -17.50 10.32 -1.62
CA LYS A 51 -17.76 11.68 -2.11
C LYS A 51 -18.03 11.72 -3.60
N ARG A 52 -17.43 10.81 -4.36
CA ARG A 52 -17.65 10.69 -5.81
C ARG A 52 -18.85 9.80 -6.15
N GLY A 53 -19.59 9.34 -5.16
CA GLY A 53 -20.74 8.48 -5.37
C GLY A 53 -20.40 7.06 -5.84
N ARG A 54 -19.16 6.63 -5.69
CA ARG A 54 -18.73 5.29 -6.12
C ARG A 54 -19.02 4.21 -5.09
N LEU A 55 -19.22 4.60 -3.84
CA LEU A 55 -19.33 3.67 -2.74
C LEU A 55 -20.15 4.31 -1.62
N PRO A 56 -21.18 3.63 -1.08
CA PRO A 56 -21.89 4.15 0.10
C PRO A 56 -20.96 4.20 1.31
N ALA A 57 -21.15 5.21 2.15
CA ALA A 57 -20.34 5.34 3.37
C ALA A 57 -20.44 4.11 4.27
N ALA A 58 -21.63 3.49 4.35
CA ALA A 58 -21.82 2.28 5.15
C ALA A 58 -20.93 1.13 4.68
N THR A 59 -20.77 0.98 3.36
CA THR A 59 -19.89 -0.03 2.77
C THR A 59 -18.42 0.27 3.09
N ALA A 60 -18.03 1.54 3.04
CA ALA A 60 -16.67 1.95 3.39
C ALA A 60 -16.37 1.64 4.86
N ILE A 61 -17.31 1.90 5.77
CA ILE A 61 -17.15 1.61 7.19
C ILE A 61 -16.99 0.10 7.41
N GLU A 62 -17.80 -0.71 6.75
CA GLU A 62 -17.70 -2.17 6.84
C GLU A 62 -16.34 -2.66 6.33
N ALA A 63 -15.87 -2.12 5.20
CA ALA A 63 -14.56 -2.46 4.66
C ALA A 63 -13.44 -2.07 5.63
N THR A 64 -13.58 -0.91 6.29
CA THR A 64 -12.62 -0.46 7.31
C THR A 64 -12.54 -1.45 8.48
N ASN A 65 -13.67 -1.98 8.92
CA ASN A 65 -13.67 -2.98 9.98
C ASN A 65 -12.93 -4.25 9.57
N ARG A 66 -13.11 -4.69 8.33
CA ARG A 66 -12.37 -5.84 7.79
C ARG A 66 -10.88 -5.53 7.65
N TYR A 67 -10.54 -4.32 7.25
CA TYR A 67 -9.15 -3.89 7.18
C TYR A 67 -8.44 -4.06 8.52
N GLN A 68 -9.10 -3.70 9.61
CA GLN A 68 -8.51 -3.77 10.95
C GLN A 68 -8.26 -5.21 11.41
N GLU A 69 -8.85 -6.19 10.75
CA GLU A 69 -8.62 -7.62 11.03
C GLU A 69 -7.40 -8.17 10.28
N ILE A 70 -6.87 -7.44 9.30
CA ILE A 70 -5.69 -7.86 8.55
C ILE A 70 -4.46 -7.63 9.45
N PRO A 71 -3.65 -8.66 9.70
CA PRO A 71 -2.48 -8.51 10.57
C PRO A 71 -1.34 -7.82 9.81
N ILE A 72 -1.28 -6.52 9.92
CA ILE A 72 -0.23 -5.69 9.31
C ILE A 72 0.61 -5.10 10.44
N GLN A 73 1.92 -5.29 10.37
CA GLN A 73 2.86 -4.63 11.28
C GLN A 73 3.21 -3.27 10.71
N PHE A 74 2.87 -2.21 11.43
CA PHE A 74 3.25 -0.87 11.02
C PHE A 74 4.69 -0.59 11.44
N VAL A 75 5.47 -0.05 10.51
CA VAL A 75 6.89 0.21 10.71
C VAL A 75 7.16 1.71 10.58
N GLU A 76 8.16 2.18 11.30
CA GLU A 76 8.58 3.56 11.20
C GLU A 76 9.44 3.76 9.96
N VAL A 77 9.27 4.92 9.32
CA VAL A 77 10.11 5.34 8.20
C VAL A 77 10.70 6.72 8.53
N GLY A 78 11.93 6.94 8.13
CA GLY A 78 12.59 8.22 8.36
C GLY A 78 11.98 9.31 7.48
N LEU A 79 11.60 10.43 8.07
CA LEU A 79 11.02 11.54 7.31
C LEU A 79 12.05 12.14 6.35
N GLU A 80 13.30 12.35 6.82
CA GLU A 80 14.35 12.90 5.99
C GLU A 80 14.62 12.01 4.77
N GLU A 81 14.81 10.72 4.98
CA GLU A 81 15.02 9.76 3.90
C GLU A 81 13.86 9.77 2.91
N SER A 82 12.63 9.86 3.42
CA SER A 82 11.44 9.90 2.58
C SER A 82 11.38 11.16 1.72
N ILE A 83 11.75 12.31 2.28
CA ILE A 83 11.81 13.57 1.53
C ILE A 83 12.90 13.52 0.47
N GLN A 84 14.05 12.91 0.78
CA GLN A 84 15.12 12.72 -0.20
C GLN A 84 14.66 11.88 -1.38
N LEU A 85 13.96 10.76 -1.12
CA LEU A 85 13.39 9.92 -2.19
C LEU A 85 12.31 10.65 -2.98
N SER A 86 11.48 11.40 -2.29
CA SER A 86 10.43 12.22 -2.91
C SER A 86 11.04 13.20 -3.93
N ASP A 87 12.13 13.87 -3.55
CA ASP A 87 12.83 14.80 -4.43
C ASP A 87 13.50 14.06 -5.60
N GLU A 88 14.22 12.99 -5.30
CA GLU A 88 14.99 12.25 -6.31
C GLU A 88 14.11 11.63 -7.40
N PHE A 89 12.97 11.07 -7.03
CA PHE A 89 12.09 10.35 -7.97
C PHE A 89 10.80 11.10 -8.33
N GLY A 90 10.65 12.33 -7.85
CA GLY A 90 9.48 13.15 -8.19
C GLY A 90 8.18 12.60 -7.62
N LEU A 91 8.21 12.10 -6.38
CA LEU A 91 7.07 11.44 -5.75
C LEU A 91 6.42 12.33 -4.70
N TYR A 92 5.14 12.07 -4.42
CA TYR A 92 4.56 12.55 -3.18
C TYR A 92 5.11 11.73 -2.01
N ALA A 93 5.12 12.33 -0.82
CA ALA A 93 5.72 11.72 0.36
C ALA A 93 5.09 10.36 0.71
N TYR A 94 3.78 10.18 0.51
CA TYR A 94 3.11 8.91 0.82
C TYR A 94 3.71 7.74 0.02
N ASP A 95 4.00 7.93 -1.26
CA ASP A 95 4.66 6.92 -2.06
C ASP A 95 6.09 6.69 -1.59
N ALA A 96 6.79 7.77 -1.23
CA ALA A 96 8.14 7.66 -0.70
C ALA A 96 8.18 6.86 0.60
N TYR A 97 7.18 6.99 1.48
CA TYR A 97 7.11 6.20 2.71
C TYR A 97 7.06 4.70 2.41
N MET A 98 6.31 4.29 1.38
CA MET A 98 6.25 2.89 0.97
C MET A 98 7.62 2.39 0.51
N LEU A 99 8.32 3.18 -0.30
CA LEU A 99 9.64 2.80 -0.80
C LEU A 99 10.68 2.73 0.32
N VAL A 100 10.63 3.65 1.27
CA VAL A 100 11.54 3.62 2.41
C VAL A 100 11.30 2.39 3.28
N ALA A 101 10.04 2.05 3.53
CA ALA A 101 9.69 0.83 4.27
C ALA A 101 10.27 -0.42 3.59
N ALA A 102 10.09 -0.52 2.28
CA ALA A 102 10.60 -1.65 1.50
C ALA A 102 12.13 -1.72 1.55
N ARG A 103 12.80 -0.59 1.37
CA ARG A 103 14.25 -0.52 1.38
C ARG A 103 14.83 -0.91 2.75
N ARG A 104 14.29 -0.34 3.81
CA ARG A 104 14.77 -0.58 5.17
C ARG A 104 14.60 -2.02 5.60
N HIS A 105 13.52 -2.64 5.22
CA HIS A 105 13.21 -4.02 5.61
C HIS A 105 13.64 -5.06 4.57
N ARG A 106 14.27 -4.61 3.47
CA ARG A 106 14.69 -5.48 2.37
C ARG A 106 13.55 -6.37 1.91
N ALA A 107 12.36 -5.77 1.82
CA ALA A 107 11.14 -6.46 1.47
C ALA A 107 10.65 -6.01 0.10
N PRO A 108 10.05 -6.91 -0.68
CA PRO A 108 9.40 -6.49 -1.92
C PRO A 108 8.14 -5.70 -1.63
N LEU A 109 7.69 -4.95 -2.62
CA LEU A 109 6.48 -4.13 -2.56
C LEU A 109 5.37 -4.78 -3.37
N LEU A 110 4.19 -4.85 -2.78
CA LEU A 110 2.97 -5.33 -3.44
C LEU A 110 2.05 -4.14 -3.67
N THR A 111 1.88 -3.73 -4.92
CA THR A 111 1.08 -2.57 -5.29
C THR A 111 0.44 -2.77 -6.66
N LEU A 112 -0.75 -2.18 -6.85
CA LEU A 112 -1.41 -2.10 -8.14
C LEU A 112 -1.22 -0.74 -8.80
N ASP A 113 -0.59 0.21 -8.12
CA ASP A 113 -0.37 1.56 -8.64
C ASP A 113 0.82 1.57 -9.59
N GLY A 114 0.56 1.83 -10.88
CA GLY A 114 1.60 1.85 -11.91
C GLY A 114 2.69 2.88 -11.67
N GLY A 115 2.33 4.05 -11.15
CA GLY A 115 3.31 5.09 -10.82
C GLY A 115 4.24 4.65 -9.71
N LEU A 116 3.71 4.02 -8.68
CA LEU A 116 4.52 3.49 -7.58
C LEU A 116 5.39 2.32 -8.03
N GLN A 117 4.86 1.46 -8.92
CA GLN A 117 5.66 0.38 -9.52
C GLN A 117 6.88 0.92 -10.26
N ASP A 118 6.67 1.95 -11.08
CA ASP A 118 7.77 2.57 -11.83
C ASP A 118 8.81 3.19 -10.89
N ALA A 119 8.35 3.88 -9.86
CA ALA A 119 9.24 4.47 -8.88
C ALA A 119 10.05 3.41 -8.12
N ALA A 120 9.41 2.29 -7.77
CA ALA A 120 10.09 1.18 -7.10
C ALA A 120 11.18 0.60 -7.98
N ARG A 121 10.90 0.39 -9.27
CA ARG A 121 11.91 -0.11 -10.22
C ARG A 121 13.08 0.85 -10.32
N ASN A 122 12.80 2.15 -10.44
CA ASN A 122 13.85 3.17 -10.54
C ASN A 122 14.69 3.24 -9.27
N ALA A 123 14.09 2.97 -8.12
CA ALA A 123 14.78 3.00 -6.82
C ALA A 123 15.46 1.66 -6.47
N GLY A 124 15.37 0.66 -7.33
CA GLY A 124 15.98 -0.65 -7.08
C GLY A 124 15.24 -1.49 -6.05
N ILE A 125 13.95 -1.26 -5.88
CA ILE A 125 13.10 -2.00 -4.94
C ILE A 125 12.36 -3.09 -5.71
N ASP A 126 12.39 -4.31 -5.19
CA ASP A 126 11.72 -5.44 -5.82
C ASP A 126 10.21 -5.31 -5.71
N LEU A 127 9.53 -5.72 -6.77
CA LEU A 127 8.07 -5.77 -6.83
C LEU A 127 7.60 -7.21 -6.84
N ILE A 128 6.44 -7.45 -6.24
CA ILE A 128 5.75 -8.72 -6.41
C ILE A 128 5.08 -8.71 -7.77
N ASP A 129 5.36 -9.73 -8.56
CA ASP A 129 4.73 -9.91 -9.87
C ASP A 129 3.35 -10.52 -9.69
N LEU A 130 2.33 -9.81 -10.17
CA LEU A 130 0.93 -10.25 -10.08
C LEU A 130 0.38 -10.82 -11.39
N ASP A 131 1.22 -10.93 -12.40
CA ASP A 131 0.78 -11.48 -13.70
C ASP A 131 0.79 -13.04 -13.72
#